data_1765baa7dec89550efefa38e6ba461b7
#
_entry.id   1765baa7dec89550efefa38e6ba461b7
#
_cell.length_a   1.000
_cell.length_b   1.000
_cell.length_c   1.000
_cell.angle_alpha   90.00
_cell.angle_beta   90.00
_cell.angle_gamma   90.00
#
_symmetry.space_group_name_H-M   'P 1'
#
loop_
_entity.id
_entity.type
_entity.pdbx_description
1 polymer ?
#
loop_
_entity_poly.entity_id
_entity_poly.type
_entity_poly.pdbx_seq_one_letter_code
_entity_poly.pdbx_strand_id
1 'polypeptide(L)'
;MIKKSLFTALLIIAFANPASAELSSEQLSAKTQGITFYNQYKSVSATPFLTIAAEAGDHEAQYYLGESLRRKNHYMNPEARKWYEASAAQGDLYAMIQLGRSEKDLCTFSNDCPPDQKKPIEWLNQAKNIAMPKAIQGDAEAMYILYELTLDDAWLEKAAMAGNALAQYWMGVGYQQGEGFFLPWKRGEAVAKWFKASAEGGYPKSMMEYAAILFESRDIEGFRHWNEQAALVGYADTVYGYGSYIAHEPDTYGFPFDIIKGYALVYLLSELDGGGGMQVNVEYKLPLIAAKMTPEQIIEAKEFSKKWKSTHPPLSFFPDKLSR
;
A
#
# COMPACT_ATOMS: atom_id res chain seq x y z
N MET A 1 50.80 55.38 13.85
CA MET A 1 50.16 54.14 14.37
C MET A 1 49.01 53.80 13.47
N ILE A 2 49.21 52.86 12.57
CA ILE A 2 48.22 52.45 11.56
C ILE A 2 47.57 51.13 12.08
N LYS A 3 46.28 51.19 12.43
CA LYS A 3 45.50 49.98 12.80
C LYS A 3 45.12 49.23 11.53
N LYS A 4 45.65 47.98 11.35
CA LYS A 4 45.19 47.02 10.33
C LYS A 4 43.96 46.36 10.85
N SER A 5 42.84 46.56 10.18
CA SER A 5 41.58 45.82 10.38
C SER A 5 41.62 44.51 9.56
N LEU A 6 41.62 43.37 10.23
CA LEU A 6 41.45 42.06 9.58
C LEU A 6 39.94 41.85 9.31
N PHE A 7 39.56 41.84 8.05
CA PHE A 7 38.24 41.34 7.64
C PHE A 7 38.33 39.83 7.47
N THR A 8 37.70 39.08 8.37
CA THR A 8 37.54 37.65 8.25
C THR A 8 36.31 37.39 7.38
N ALA A 9 36.52 36.98 6.12
CA ALA A 9 35.44 36.56 5.23
C ALA A 9 34.93 35.17 5.68
N LEU A 10 33.71 35.13 6.18
CA LEU A 10 33.02 33.88 6.50
C LEU A 10 32.53 33.25 5.18
N LEU A 11 33.18 32.18 4.76
CA LEU A 11 32.76 31.41 3.59
C LEU A 11 31.53 30.57 4.00
N ILE A 12 30.34 31.02 3.64
CA ILE A 12 29.12 30.23 3.78
C ILE A 12 29.12 29.19 2.64
N ILE A 13 29.53 27.98 2.95
CA ILE A 13 29.34 26.83 2.05
C ILE A 13 27.85 26.46 2.09
N ALA A 14 27.09 26.94 1.13
CA ALA A 14 25.74 26.48 0.87
C ALA A 14 25.86 25.05 0.37
N PHE A 15 25.52 24.08 1.23
CA PHE A 15 25.22 22.71 0.78
C PHE A 15 23.95 22.80 -0.09
N ALA A 16 24.10 22.85 -1.39
CA ALA A 16 23.02 22.60 -2.32
C ALA A 16 22.61 21.14 -2.12
N ASN A 17 21.50 20.91 -1.42
CA ASN A 17 20.78 19.66 -1.57
C ASN A 17 20.51 19.50 -3.07
N PRO A 18 20.84 18.37 -3.71
CA PRO A 18 20.38 18.13 -5.07
C PRO A 18 18.85 18.14 -5.01
N ALA A 19 18.26 19.22 -5.49
CA ALA A 19 16.83 19.27 -5.70
C ALA A 19 16.52 18.06 -6.60
N SER A 20 15.70 17.11 -6.12
CA SER A 20 15.14 16.06 -6.95
C SER A 20 14.57 16.77 -8.19
N ALA A 21 15.10 16.45 -9.36
CA ALA A 21 14.61 17.04 -10.61
C ALA A 21 13.12 16.68 -10.72
N GLU A 22 12.29 17.69 -10.96
CA GLU A 22 10.87 17.46 -11.13
C GLU A 22 10.66 16.53 -12.33
N LEU A 23 9.89 15.44 -12.13
CA LEU A 23 9.63 14.48 -13.19
C LEU A 23 8.91 15.14 -14.36
N SER A 24 9.29 14.81 -15.58
CA SER A 24 8.50 15.19 -16.76
C SER A 24 7.11 14.53 -16.69
N SER A 25 6.16 15.04 -17.47
CA SER A 25 4.81 14.47 -17.54
C SER A 25 4.82 12.98 -17.97
N GLU A 26 5.73 12.59 -18.85
CA GLU A 26 5.91 11.20 -19.27
C GLU A 26 6.46 10.33 -18.11
N GLN A 27 7.47 10.80 -17.39
CA GLN A 27 8.03 10.10 -16.24
C GLN A 27 7.03 9.97 -15.09
N LEU A 28 6.22 11.01 -14.83
CA LEU A 28 5.16 10.97 -13.83
C LEU A 28 4.04 9.99 -14.22
N SER A 29 3.67 9.95 -15.50
CA SER A 29 2.71 8.97 -16.04
C SER A 29 3.26 7.55 -15.89
N ALA A 30 4.51 7.33 -16.24
CA ALA A 30 5.18 6.04 -16.08
C ALA A 30 5.23 5.61 -14.60
N LYS A 31 5.63 6.50 -13.67
CA LYS A 31 5.58 6.24 -12.23
C LYS A 31 4.21 5.78 -11.78
N THR A 32 3.16 6.53 -12.14
CA THR A 32 1.78 6.22 -11.75
C THR A 32 1.34 4.86 -12.29
N GLN A 33 1.63 4.56 -13.55
CA GLN A 33 1.32 3.28 -14.17
C GLN A 33 2.08 2.12 -13.51
N GLY A 34 3.36 2.32 -13.23
CA GLY A 34 4.20 1.32 -12.58
C GLY A 34 3.72 0.98 -11.17
N ILE A 35 3.40 1.99 -10.35
CA ILE A 35 2.82 1.79 -9.01
C ILE A 35 1.45 1.11 -9.09
N THR A 36 0.63 1.47 -10.08
CA THR A 36 -0.66 0.81 -10.32
C THR A 36 -0.48 -0.69 -10.57
N PHE A 37 0.43 -1.07 -11.48
CA PHE A 37 0.71 -2.49 -11.72
C PHE A 37 1.30 -3.21 -10.51
N TYR A 38 2.19 -2.56 -9.76
CA TYR A 38 2.70 -3.12 -8.52
C TYR A 38 1.57 -3.40 -7.52
N ASN A 39 0.65 -2.47 -7.33
CA ASN A 39 -0.51 -2.61 -6.44
C ASN A 39 -1.51 -3.67 -6.93
N GLN A 40 -1.43 -4.05 -8.20
CA GLN A 40 -2.19 -5.15 -8.81
C GLN A 40 -1.44 -6.49 -8.81
N TYR A 41 -0.32 -6.60 -8.08
CA TYR A 41 0.59 -7.76 -8.06
C TYR A 41 1.21 -8.13 -9.42
N LYS A 42 1.24 -7.20 -10.39
CA LYS A 42 1.81 -7.35 -11.72
C LYS A 42 3.26 -6.84 -11.76
N SER A 43 4.14 -7.38 -10.90
CA SER A 43 5.52 -6.89 -10.75
C SER A 43 6.31 -6.89 -12.06
N VAL A 44 6.08 -7.88 -12.95
CA VAL A 44 6.74 -7.95 -14.26
C VAL A 44 6.31 -6.78 -15.15
N SER A 45 5.01 -6.48 -15.20
CA SER A 45 4.46 -5.35 -15.97
C SER A 45 4.82 -4.00 -15.35
N ALA A 46 4.99 -3.92 -14.03
CA ALA A 46 5.38 -2.70 -13.32
C ALA A 46 6.83 -2.27 -13.66
N THR A 47 7.75 -3.24 -13.81
CA THR A 47 9.18 -3.00 -13.95
C THR A 47 9.54 -1.98 -15.04
N PRO A 48 9.12 -2.09 -16.32
CA PRO A 48 9.52 -1.15 -17.35
C PRO A 48 9.05 0.29 -17.09
N PHE A 49 7.88 0.47 -16.50
CA PHE A 49 7.34 1.79 -16.16
C PHE A 49 8.05 2.40 -14.96
N LEU A 50 8.30 1.62 -13.90
CA LEU A 50 9.04 2.08 -12.74
C LEU A 50 10.48 2.44 -13.09
N THR A 51 11.11 1.72 -14.04
CA THR A 51 12.48 2.01 -14.50
C THR A 51 12.59 3.43 -15.04
N ILE A 52 11.62 3.89 -15.85
CA ILE A 52 11.64 5.24 -16.44
C ILE A 52 11.72 6.33 -15.35
N ALA A 53 10.90 6.23 -14.31
CA ALA A 53 10.90 7.22 -13.24
C ALA A 53 12.06 7.03 -12.24
N ALA A 54 12.48 5.79 -11.98
CA ALA A 54 13.60 5.48 -11.10
C ALA A 54 14.93 5.98 -11.67
N GLU A 55 15.15 5.84 -12.99
CA GLU A 55 16.32 6.38 -13.70
C GLU A 55 16.34 7.91 -13.73
N ALA A 56 15.15 8.54 -13.67
CA ALA A 56 15.03 9.99 -13.50
C ALA A 56 15.33 10.47 -12.07
N GLY A 57 15.59 9.55 -11.13
CA GLY A 57 15.98 9.85 -9.76
C GLY A 57 14.81 9.88 -8.75
N ASP A 58 13.58 9.52 -9.14
CA ASP A 58 12.45 9.49 -8.22
C ASP A 58 12.59 8.38 -7.17
N HIS A 59 12.73 8.75 -5.90
CA HIS A 59 12.99 7.79 -4.82
C HIS A 59 11.86 6.80 -4.60
N GLU A 60 10.61 7.21 -4.79
CA GLU A 60 9.46 6.32 -4.64
C GLU A 60 9.41 5.27 -5.77
N ALA A 61 9.66 5.68 -7.02
CA ALA A 61 9.78 4.75 -8.14
C ALA A 61 10.97 3.80 -7.95
N GLN A 62 12.10 4.26 -7.41
CA GLN A 62 13.25 3.43 -7.06
C GLN A 62 12.87 2.37 -6.03
N TYR A 63 12.13 2.75 -4.97
CA TYR A 63 11.62 1.82 -3.97
C TYR A 63 10.73 0.74 -4.61
N TYR A 64 9.71 1.15 -5.36
CA TYR A 64 8.78 0.20 -5.99
C TYR A 64 9.42 -0.66 -7.09
N LEU A 65 10.45 -0.15 -7.76
CA LEU A 65 11.25 -0.94 -8.69
C LEU A 65 12.04 -2.04 -7.95
N GLY A 66 12.69 -1.68 -6.85
CA GLY A 66 13.34 -2.63 -5.95
C GLY A 66 12.37 -3.72 -5.47
N GLU A 67 11.19 -3.34 -5.02
CA GLU A 67 10.12 -4.25 -4.61
C GLU A 67 9.66 -5.17 -5.75
N SER A 68 9.44 -4.62 -6.95
CA SER A 68 9.00 -5.40 -8.11
C SER A 68 10.03 -6.44 -8.53
N LEU A 69 11.32 -6.08 -8.52
CA LEU A 69 12.42 -6.99 -8.82
C LEU A 69 12.59 -8.06 -7.73
N ARG A 70 12.49 -7.68 -6.44
CA ARG A 70 12.55 -8.62 -5.31
C ARG A 70 11.41 -9.64 -5.37
N ARG A 71 10.18 -9.20 -5.62
CA ARG A 71 9.01 -10.09 -5.72
C ARG A 71 9.12 -11.04 -6.92
N LYS A 72 9.57 -10.53 -8.08
CA LYS A 72 9.79 -11.35 -9.27
C LYS A 72 10.79 -12.48 -9.04
N ASN A 73 11.85 -12.22 -8.27
CA ASN A 73 12.93 -13.16 -8.04
C ASN A 73 12.77 -13.95 -6.72
N HIS A 74 11.81 -13.58 -5.85
CA HIS A 74 11.60 -14.12 -4.50
C HIS A 74 12.76 -13.90 -3.51
N TYR A 75 13.73 -13.05 -3.85
CA TYR A 75 14.86 -12.67 -2.99
C TYR A 75 15.46 -11.33 -3.41
N MET A 76 16.26 -10.75 -2.51
CA MET A 76 17.05 -9.56 -2.79
C MET A 76 18.21 -9.90 -3.72
N ASN A 77 18.10 -9.53 -5.01
CA ASN A 77 19.18 -9.64 -5.97
C ASN A 77 19.98 -8.32 -6.08
N PRO A 78 21.18 -8.31 -6.73
CA PRO A 78 21.98 -7.09 -6.85
C PRO A 78 21.26 -5.92 -7.52
N GLU A 79 20.37 -6.18 -8.48
CA GLU A 79 19.60 -5.13 -9.16
C GLU A 79 18.53 -4.53 -8.25
N ALA A 80 17.76 -5.35 -7.52
CA ALA A 80 16.81 -4.87 -6.53
C ALA A 80 17.51 -4.06 -5.44
N ARG A 81 18.67 -4.55 -4.94
CA ARG A 81 19.48 -3.86 -3.95
C ARG A 81 19.91 -2.47 -4.43
N LYS A 82 20.43 -2.37 -5.65
CA LYS A 82 20.83 -1.08 -6.27
C LYS A 82 19.73 -0.04 -6.16
N TRP A 83 18.49 -0.42 -6.47
CA TRP A 83 17.36 0.50 -6.46
C TRP A 83 16.90 0.86 -5.05
N TYR A 84 16.93 -0.09 -4.12
CA TYR A 84 16.69 0.24 -2.71
C TYR A 84 17.77 1.16 -2.14
N GLU A 85 19.04 0.94 -2.47
CA GLU A 85 20.14 1.81 -2.02
C GLU A 85 20.00 3.23 -2.59
N ALA A 86 19.59 3.36 -3.85
CA ALA A 86 19.33 4.65 -4.48
C ALA A 86 18.16 5.40 -3.79
N SER A 87 17.08 4.70 -3.47
CA SER A 87 15.95 5.26 -2.71
C SER A 87 16.34 5.62 -1.27
N ALA A 88 17.05 4.73 -0.58
CA ALA A 88 17.53 4.95 0.78
C ALA A 88 18.51 6.11 0.89
N ALA A 89 19.35 6.35 -0.13
CA ALA A 89 20.25 7.50 -0.19
C ALA A 89 19.50 8.83 -0.20
N GLN A 90 18.25 8.84 -0.66
CA GLN A 90 17.36 10.01 -0.63
C GLN A 90 16.49 10.07 0.65
N GLY A 91 16.72 9.17 1.62
CA GLY A 91 16.06 9.17 2.92
C GLY A 91 14.80 8.32 3.00
N ASP A 92 14.53 7.45 2.03
CA ASP A 92 13.38 6.54 2.07
C ASP A 92 13.57 5.49 3.16
N LEU A 93 12.70 5.54 4.17
CA LEU A 93 12.77 4.67 5.35
C LEU A 93 12.35 3.24 5.04
N TYR A 94 11.42 3.05 4.10
CA TYR A 94 10.98 1.72 3.68
C TYR A 94 12.10 0.98 2.95
N ALA A 95 12.83 1.67 2.07
CA ALA A 95 14.01 1.13 1.40
C ALA A 95 15.11 0.73 2.40
N MET A 96 15.37 1.57 3.41
CA MET A 96 16.33 1.26 4.47
C MET A 96 15.92 0.02 5.27
N ILE A 97 14.62 -0.14 5.57
CA ILE A 97 14.10 -1.31 6.30
C ILE A 97 14.24 -2.56 5.44
N GLN A 98 13.92 -2.51 4.14
CA GLN A 98 14.10 -3.66 3.25
C GLN A 98 15.56 -4.08 3.14
N LEU A 99 16.49 -3.14 3.01
CA LEU A 99 17.94 -3.40 3.04
C LEU A 99 18.39 -3.98 4.38
N GLY A 100 17.79 -3.51 5.48
CA GLY A 100 18.09 -3.99 6.82
C GLY A 100 17.52 -5.37 7.14
N ARG A 101 16.46 -5.78 6.43
CA ARG A 101 15.84 -7.13 6.54
C ARG A 101 16.44 -8.15 5.57
N SER A 102 17.40 -7.76 4.76
CA SER A 102 17.99 -8.58 3.71
C SER A 102 18.98 -9.65 4.21
N GLU A 103 18.70 -10.29 5.35
CA GLU A 103 19.49 -11.43 5.85
C GLU A 103 19.56 -12.61 4.85
N LYS A 104 18.61 -12.69 3.92
CA LYS A 104 18.55 -13.69 2.84
C LYS A 104 19.08 -13.16 1.51
N ASP A 105 19.90 -12.11 1.53
CA ASP A 105 20.59 -11.64 0.34
C ASP A 105 21.54 -12.73 -0.20
N LEU A 106 21.53 -12.94 -1.51
CA LEU A 106 22.38 -13.95 -2.14
C LEU A 106 23.85 -13.77 -1.78
N CYS A 107 24.34 -12.54 -1.76
CA CYS A 107 25.75 -12.31 -1.44
C CYS A 107 26.08 -12.66 0.00
N THR A 108 25.15 -12.44 0.95
CA THR A 108 25.30 -12.84 2.35
C THR A 108 25.30 -14.36 2.48
N PHE A 109 24.43 -15.04 1.73
CA PHE A 109 24.37 -16.50 1.73
C PHE A 109 25.60 -17.14 1.09
N SER A 110 26.11 -16.57 -0.01
CA SER A 110 27.31 -17.05 -0.70
C SER A 110 28.62 -16.57 -0.05
N ASN A 111 28.54 -15.70 0.95
CA ASN A 111 29.69 -15.02 1.57
C ASN A 111 30.56 -14.26 0.54
N ASP A 112 29.93 -13.67 -0.46
CA ASP A 112 30.53 -12.96 -1.59
C ASP A 112 29.95 -11.54 -1.74
N CYS A 113 29.69 -10.87 -0.62
CA CYS A 113 29.24 -9.48 -0.64
C CYS A 113 30.41 -8.54 -0.97
N PRO A 114 30.16 -7.47 -1.75
CA PRO A 114 31.17 -6.42 -1.93
C PRO A 114 31.72 -5.93 -0.59
N PRO A 115 33.04 -5.71 -0.47
CA PRO A 115 33.67 -5.37 0.80
C PRO A 115 33.22 -4.01 1.37
N ASP A 116 32.74 -3.11 0.53
CA ASP A 116 32.20 -1.81 0.83
C ASP A 116 30.68 -1.77 1.01
N GLN A 117 30.02 -2.94 0.86
CA GLN A 117 28.58 -3.04 1.03
C GLN A 117 28.19 -2.75 2.49
N LYS A 118 27.29 -1.78 2.67
CA LYS A 118 26.73 -1.42 3.97
C LYS A 118 25.96 -2.59 4.58
N LYS A 119 26.25 -2.89 5.85
CA LYS A 119 25.63 -4.01 6.57
C LYS A 119 24.16 -3.76 6.83
N PRO A 120 23.31 -4.81 6.87
CA PRO A 120 21.88 -4.69 7.20
C PRO A 120 21.60 -3.86 8.46
N ILE A 121 22.31 -4.11 9.54
CA ILE A 121 22.14 -3.38 10.81
C ILE A 121 22.42 -1.88 10.70
N GLU A 122 23.31 -1.46 9.80
CA GLU A 122 23.63 -0.04 9.60
C GLU A 122 22.48 0.69 8.93
N TRP A 123 21.74 0.01 8.01
CA TRP A 123 20.53 0.55 7.42
C TRP A 123 19.41 0.72 8.44
N LEU A 124 19.18 -0.28 9.30
CA LEU A 124 18.18 -0.19 10.38
C LEU A 124 18.51 0.94 11.37
N ASN A 125 19.78 1.09 11.75
CA ASN A 125 20.21 2.18 12.61
C ASN A 125 20.03 3.55 11.95
N GLN A 126 20.32 3.68 10.66
CA GLN A 126 20.09 4.92 9.93
C GLN A 126 18.59 5.26 9.86
N ALA A 127 17.73 4.29 9.52
CA ALA A 127 16.29 4.48 9.51
C ALA A 127 15.77 4.93 10.89
N LYS A 128 16.25 4.28 11.97
CA LYS A 128 15.90 4.65 13.35
C LYS A 128 16.30 6.07 13.69
N ASN A 129 17.53 6.49 13.31
CA ASN A 129 18.03 7.83 13.60
C ASN A 129 17.22 8.92 12.87
N ILE A 130 16.66 8.62 11.69
CA ILE A 130 15.79 9.54 10.94
C ILE A 130 14.36 9.53 11.49
N ALA A 131 13.81 8.36 11.84
CA ALA A 131 12.44 8.24 12.31
C ALA A 131 12.25 8.78 13.73
N MET A 132 13.20 8.53 14.64
CA MET A 132 13.06 8.84 16.07
C MET A 132 12.72 10.32 16.35
N PRO A 133 13.43 11.32 15.79
CA PRO A 133 13.11 12.74 16.03
C PRO A 133 11.70 13.10 15.53
N LYS A 134 11.27 12.56 14.39
CA LYS A 134 9.94 12.80 13.82
C LYS A 134 8.84 12.17 14.69
N ALA A 135 9.05 10.93 15.15
CA ALA A 135 8.12 10.24 16.04
C ALA A 135 7.94 10.99 17.38
N ILE A 136 9.02 11.54 17.95
CA ILE A 136 8.96 12.37 19.16
C ILE A 136 8.14 13.65 18.93
N GLN A 137 8.15 14.18 17.72
CA GLN A 137 7.35 15.35 17.31
C GLN A 137 5.90 15.03 16.98
N GLY A 138 5.49 13.75 17.07
CA GLY A 138 4.12 13.33 16.85
C GLY A 138 3.81 12.79 15.45
N ASP A 139 4.83 12.59 14.60
CA ASP A 139 4.65 12.02 13.27
C ASP A 139 4.21 10.55 13.37
N ALA A 140 2.97 10.28 13.00
CA ALA A 140 2.33 8.96 13.10
C ALA A 140 2.99 7.90 12.20
N GLU A 141 3.47 8.31 11.02
CA GLU A 141 4.19 7.43 10.11
C GLU A 141 5.56 7.04 10.67
N ALA A 142 6.29 8.00 11.22
CA ALA A 142 7.58 7.73 11.86
C ALA A 142 7.43 6.82 13.10
N MET A 143 6.32 6.93 13.85
CA MET A 143 6.01 6.01 14.93
C MET A 143 5.77 4.58 14.41
N TYR A 144 5.02 4.44 13.30
CA TYR A 144 4.82 3.14 12.66
C TYR A 144 6.13 2.55 12.13
N ILE A 145 6.99 3.36 11.54
CA ILE A 145 8.35 2.95 11.13
C ILE A 145 9.17 2.45 12.31
N LEU A 146 9.09 3.11 13.48
CA LEU A 146 9.78 2.62 14.69
C LEU A 146 9.24 1.27 15.18
N TYR A 147 7.94 1.03 15.07
CA TYR A 147 7.37 -0.30 15.32
C TYR A 147 7.97 -1.34 14.35
N GLU A 148 8.02 -1.04 13.05
CA GLU A 148 8.59 -1.96 12.05
C GLU A 148 10.08 -2.24 12.26
N LEU A 149 10.82 -1.29 12.84
CA LEU A 149 12.24 -1.43 13.16
C LEU A 149 12.51 -2.21 14.44
N THR A 150 11.63 -2.08 15.45
CA THR A 150 11.90 -2.57 16.82
C THR A 150 11.00 -3.71 17.23
N LEU A 151 9.86 -3.88 16.57
CA LEU A 151 8.74 -4.76 16.96
C LEU A 151 8.24 -4.46 18.39
N ASP A 152 8.39 -3.22 18.84
CA ASP A 152 7.89 -2.75 20.12
C ASP A 152 6.46 -2.22 19.95
N ASP A 153 5.48 -2.95 20.48
CA ASP A 153 4.06 -2.65 20.36
C ASP A 153 3.70 -1.27 20.93
N ALA A 154 4.52 -0.72 21.83
CA ALA A 154 4.31 0.64 22.33
C ALA A 154 4.40 1.70 21.21
N TRP A 155 5.21 1.46 20.16
CA TRP A 155 5.26 2.32 18.99
C TRP A 155 4.05 2.12 18.06
N LEU A 156 3.57 0.87 17.93
CA LEU A 156 2.35 0.58 17.16
C LEU A 156 1.14 1.30 17.78
N GLU A 157 0.99 1.19 19.11
CA GLU A 157 -0.10 1.87 19.84
C GLU A 157 -0.03 3.39 19.68
N LYS A 158 1.17 3.99 19.82
CA LYS A 158 1.37 5.43 19.61
C LYS A 158 1.03 5.86 18.18
N ALA A 159 1.46 5.10 17.17
CA ALA A 159 1.14 5.38 15.77
C ALA A 159 -0.38 5.32 15.52
N ALA A 160 -1.04 4.31 16.05
CA ALA A 160 -2.50 4.14 15.95
C ALA A 160 -3.26 5.28 16.66
N MET A 161 -2.82 5.69 17.85
CA MET A 161 -3.39 6.83 18.56
C MET A 161 -3.15 8.16 17.84
N ALA A 162 -2.02 8.31 17.13
CA ALA A 162 -1.70 9.46 16.31
C ALA A 162 -2.44 9.46 14.95
N GLY A 163 -3.27 8.44 14.65
CA GLY A 163 -4.11 8.41 13.46
C GLY A 163 -3.52 7.68 12.26
N ASN A 164 -2.40 6.93 12.40
CA ASN A 164 -1.91 6.10 11.32
C ASN A 164 -2.89 4.95 11.06
N ALA A 165 -3.56 4.97 9.91
CA ALA A 165 -4.63 4.01 9.58
C ALA A 165 -4.12 2.56 9.49
N LEU A 166 -2.89 2.34 8.99
CA LEU A 166 -2.27 1.02 8.93
C LEU A 166 -1.94 0.49 10.33
N ALA A 167 -1.42 1.34 11.22
CA ALA A 167 -1.19 0.98 12.61
C ALA A 167 -2.51 0.63 13.34
N GLN A 168 -3.57 1.40 13.10
CA GLN A 168 -4.91 1.12 13.62
C GLN A 168 -5.44 -0.24 13.13
N TYR A 169 -5.21 -0.57 11.85
CA TYR A 169 -5.55 -1.88 11.30
C TYR A 169 -4.80 -3.00 12.05
N TRP A 170 -3.50 -2.85 12.25
CA TRP A 170 -2.70 -3.86 12.95
C TRP A 170 -3.07 -4.00 14.42
N MET A 171 -3.46 -2.90 15.09
CA MET A 171 -4.06 -2.98 16.45
C MET A 171 -5.36 -3.80 16.45
N GLY A 172 -6.23 -3.61 15.45
CA GLY A 172 -7.45 -4.40 15.29
C GLY A 172 -7.15 -5.88 15.08
N VAL A 173 -6.23 -6.20 14.17
CA VAL A 173 -5.79 -7.58 13.88
C VAL A 173 -5.18 -8.25 15.10
N GLY A 174 -4.26 -7.60 15.81
CA GLY A 174 -3.64 -8.15 17.01
C GLY A 174 -4.68 -8.48 18.09
N TYR A 175 -5.62 -7.57 18.35
CA TYR A 175 -6.70 -7.82 19.32
C TYR A 175 -7.65 -8.94 18.85
N GLN A 176 -7.95 -9.04 17.57
CA GLN A 176 -8.75 -10.13 17.00
C GLN A 176 -8.06 -11.49 17.18
N GLN A 177 -6.72 -11.52 17.04
CA GLN A 177 -5.88 -12.72 17.22
C GLN A 177 -5.62 -13.08 18.68
N GLY A 178 -6.08 -12.28 19.62
CA GLY A 178 -5.98 -12.59 21.04
C GLY A 178 -4.95 -11.78 21.82
N GLU A 179 -4.24 -10.86 21.19
CA GLU A 179 -3.29 -9.99 21.88
C GLU A 179 -3.98 -9.06 22.90
N GLY A 180 -3.20 -8.56 23.85
CA GLY A 180 -3.67 -7.69 24.92
C GLY A 180 -4.52 -8.41 25.97
N PHE A 181 -4.65 -7.78 27.14
CA PHE A 181 -5.49 -8.27 28.22
C PHE A 181 -6.85 -7.56 28.19
N PHE A 182 -7.91 -8.34 27.92
CA PHE A 182 -9.29 -7.85 27.92
C PHE A 182 -10.18 -8.77 28.72
N LEU A 183 -11.20 -8.19 29.38
CA LEU A 183 -12.34 -8.96 29.80
C LEU A 183 -13.01 -9.59 28.57
N PRO A 184 -13.51 -10.84 28.63
CA PRO A 184 -14.01 -11.58 27.46
C PRO A 184 -15.00 -10.79 26.57
N TRP A 185 -15.83 -9.96 27.19
CA TRP A 185 -16.84 -9.14 26.49
C TRP A 185 -16.30 -7.79 25.97
N LYS A 186 -15.07 -7.39 26.34
CA LYS A 186 -14.48 -6.10 25.91
C LYS A 186 -13.59 -6.19 24.68
N ARG A 187 -13.12 -7.39 24.34
CA ARG A 187 -12.25 -7.61 23.19
C ARG A 187 -12.92 -7.20 21.88
N GLY A 188 -14.16 -7.64 21.64
CA GLY A 188 -14.91 -7.29 20.43
C GLY A 188 -15.13 -5.78 20.25
N GLU A 189 -15.41 -5.05 21.34
CA GLU A 189 -15.51 -3.59 21.32
C GLU A 189 -14.18 -2.92 20.92
N ALA A 190 -13.05 -3.43 21.43
CA ALA A 190 -11.73 -2.92 21.11
C ALA A 190 -11.34 -3.20 19.65
N VAL A 191 -11.62 -4.40 19.14
CA VAL A 191 -11.44 -4.77 17.73
C VAL A 191 -12.24 -3.86 16.82
N ALA A 192 -13.56 -3.70 17.09
CA ALA A 192 -14.44 -2.83 16.32
C ALA A 192 -13.99 -1.37 16.33
N LYS A 193 -13.51 -0.86 17.49
CA LYS A 193 -12.99 0.50 17.61
C LYS A 193 -11.83 0.75 16.65
N TRP A 194 -10.86 -0.15 16.61
CA TRP A 194 -9.65 0.06 15.81
C TRP A 194 -9.91 -0.13 14.32
N PHE A 195 -10.69 -1.14 13.90
CA PHE A 195 -11.07 -1.28 12.50
C PHE A 195 -11.92 -0.11 12.02
N LYS A 196 -12.84 0.40 12.86
CA LYS A 196 -13.60 1.60 12.55
C LYS A 196 -12.69 2.81 12.34
N ALA A 197 -11.79 3.09 13.27
CA ALA A 197 -10.87 4.23 13.17
C ALA A 197 -10.00 4.14 11.91
N SER A 198 -9.47 2.95 11.61
CA SER A 198 -8.69 2.70 10.40
C SER A 198 -9.50 2.83 9.11
N ALA A 199 -10.76 2.38 9.11
CA ALA A 199 -11.68 2.54 7.98
C ALA A 199 -12.01 4.01 7.74
N GLU A 200 -12.31 4.78 8.80
CA GLU A 200 -12.51 6.23 8.75
C GLU A 200 -11.23 6.97 8.29
N GLY A 201 -10.04 6.42 8.59
CA GLY A 201 -8.76 6.86 8.07
C GLY A 201 -8.48 6.47 6.61
N GLY A 202 -9.43 5.80 5.93
CA GLY A 202 -9.36 5.48 4.52
C GLY A 202 -8.66 4.16 4.18
N TYR A 203 -8.31 3.30 5.14
CA TYR A 203 -7.65 2.03 4.85
C TYR A 203 -8.67 0.95 4.42
N PRO A 204 -8.65 0.47 3.16
CA PRO A 204 -9.75 -0.31 2.62
C PRO A 204 -9.88 -1.73 3.21
N LYS A 205 -8.77 -2.35 3.64
CA LYS A 205 -8.86 -3.65 4.34
C LYS A 205 -9.63 -3.51 5.65
N SER A 206 -9.45 -2.40 6.37
CA SER A 206 -10.23 -2.12 7.59
C SER A 206 -11.69 -1.81 7.30
N MET A 207 -12.02 -1.19 6.16
CA MET A 207 -13.41 -1.00 5.74
C MET A 207 -14.12 -2.34 5.62
N MET A 208 -13.44 -3.35 5.04
CA MET A 208 -13.96 -4.71 4.89
C MET A 208 -14.11 -5.42 6.25
N GLU A 209 -13.08 -5.36 7.10
CA GLU A 209 -13.15 -5.96 8.45
C GLU A 209 -14.25 -5.32 9.30
N TYR A 210 -14.38 -4.00 9.26
CA TYR A 210 -15.43 -3.31 10.00
C TYR A 210 -16.82 -3.60 9.42
N ALA A 211 -16.95 -3.70 8.10
CA ALA A 211 -18.19 -4.16 7.47
C ALA A 211 -18.61 -5.54 7.97
N ALA A 212 -17.67 -6.49 8.07
CA ALA A 212 -17.95 -7.84 8.59
C ALA A 212 -18.49 -7.78 10.05
N ILE A 213 -17.89 -6.98 10.91
CA ILE A 213 -18.36 -6.77 12.29
C ILE A 213 -19.78 -6.21 12.32
N LEU A 214 -20.09 -5.24 11.46
CA LEU A 214 -21.43 -4.65 11.36
C LEU A 214 -22.46 -5.67 10.88
N PHE A 215 -22.08 -6.53 9.92
CA PHE A 215 -22.93 -7.63 9.46
C PHE A 215 -23.24 -8.62 10.60
N GLU A 216 -22.25 -9.05 11.36
CA GLU A 216 -22.40 -9.93 12.51
C GLU A 216 -23.32 -9.31 13.60
N SER A 217 -23.24 -8.00 13.78
CA SER A 217 -24.12 -7.26 14.71
C SER A 217 -25.50 -6.92 14.12
N ARG A 218 -25.81 -7.38 12.89
CA ARG A 218 -27.04 -7.14 12.12
C ARG A 218 -27.25 -5.67 11.70
N ASP A 219 -26.20 -4.86 11.69
CA ASP A 219 -26.21 -3.55 11.05
C ASP A 219 -25.93 -3.70 9.54
N ILE A 220 -27.00 -4.05 8.80
CA ILE A 220 -26.92 -4.30 7.35
C ILE A 220 -26.67 -3.00 6.58
N GLU A 221 -27.12 -1.87 7.06
CA GLU A 221 -26.86 -0.57 6.41
C GLU A 221 -25.40 -0.18 6.52
N GLY A 222 -24.80 -0.33 7.70
CA GLY A 222 -23.38 -0.12 7.89
C GLY A 222 -22.52 -1.08 7.08
N PHE A 223 -22.89 -2.36 7.01
CA PHE A 223 -22.24 -3.35 6.16
C PHE A 223 -22.22 -2.92 4.68
N ARG A 224 -23.37 -2.51 4.13
CA ARG A 224 -23.46 -2.05 2.74
C ARG A 224 -22.65 -0.79 2.50
N HIS A 225 -22.74 0.18 3.40
CA HIS A 225 -21.99 1.42 3.33
C HIS A 225 -20.48 1.16 3.20
N TRP A 226 -19.89 0.38 4.09
CA TRP A 226 -18.45 0.17 4.10
C TRP A 226 -17.96 -0.70 2.93
N ASN A 227 -18.77 -1.66 2.45
CA ASN A 227 -18.46 -2.37 1.20
C ASN A 227 -18.43 -1.42 0.00
N GLU A 228 -19.38 -0.50 -0.11
CA GLU A 228 -19.38 0.51 -1.16
C GLU A 228 -18.18 1.45 -1.04
N GLN A 229 -17.87 1.97 0.15
CA GLN A 229 -16.72 2.85 0.36
C GLN A 229 -15.40 2.17 -0.04
N ALA A 230 -15.19 0.92 0.33
CA ALA A 230 -13.99 0.18 -0.04
C ALA A 230 -13.93 -0.11 -1.56
N ALA A 231 -15.07 -0.31 -2.23
CA ALA A 231 -15.12 -0.44 -3.68
C ALA A 231 -14.83 0.89 -4.39
N LEU A 232 -15.30 2.03 -3.86
CA LEU A 232 -15.05 3.37 -4.40
C LEU A 232 -13.57 3.76 -4.37
N VAL A 233 -12.79 3.29 -3.41
CA VAL A 233 -11.32 3.50 -3.36
C VAL A 233 -10.54 2.49 -4.21
N GLY A 234 -11.22 1.60 -4.93
CA GLY A 234 -10.62 0.65 -5.87
C GLY A 234 -10.07 -0.62 -5.24
N TYR A 235 -10.49 -0.98 -4.01
CA TYR A 235 -10.04 -2.24 -3.42
C TYR A 235 -10.64 -3.44 -4.18
N ALA A 236 -9.78 -4.21 -4.85
CA ALA A 236 -10.20 -5.24 -5.81
C ALA A 236 -11.18 -6.26 -5.23
N ASP A 237 -10.93 -6.75 -4.01
CA ASP A 237 -11.79 -7.74 -3.35
C ASP A 237 -13.18 -7.18 -3.08
N THR A 238 -13.28 -5.91 -2.68
CA THR A 238 -14.58 -5.28 -2.42
C THR A 238 -15.26 -4.81 -3.70
N VAL A 239 -14.54 -4.44 -4.75
CA VAL A 239 -15.13 -4.18 -6.08
C VAL A 239 -15.81 -5.46 -6.60
N TYR A 240 -15.17 -6.63 -6.42
CA TYR A 240 -15.78 -7.91 -6.74
C TYR A 240 -17.02 -8.21 -5.90
N GLY A 241 -16.91 -8.08 -4.57
CA GLY A 241 -18.01 -8.34 -3.64
C GLY A 241 -19.18 -7.41 -3.88
N TYR A 242 -18.94 -6.10 -3.88
CA TYR A 242 -19.96 -5.08 -4.10
C TYR A 242 -20.66 -5.25 -5.45
N GLY A 243 -19.89 -5.43 -6.54
CA GLY A 243 -20.45 -5.70 -7.86
C GLY A 243 -21.34 -6.95 -7.90
N SER A 244 -20.91 -8.03 -7.24
CA SER A 244 -21.71 -9.26 -7.13
C SER A 244 -22.99 -9.03 -6.33
N TYR A 245 -22.92 -8.31 -5.21
CA TYR A 245 -24.07 -8.09 -4.32
C TYR A 245 -25.15 -7.21 -4.97
N ILE A 246 -24.77 -6.14 -5.66
CA ILE A 246 -25.75 -5.28 -6.36
C ILE A 246 -26.32 -5.95 -7.63
N ALA A 247 -25.62 -6.93 -8.22
CA ALA A 247 -26.15 -7.78 -9.27
C ALA A 247 -27.07 -8.90 -8.74
N HIS A 248 -27.27 -8.99 -7.44
CA HIS A 248 -27.97 -10.07 -6.76
C HIS A 248 -27.43 -11.47 -7.15
N GLU A 249 -26.07 -11.59 -7.08
CA GLU A 249 -25.36 -12.83 -7.34
C GLU A 249 -24.27 -13.11 -6.26
N PRO A 250 -24.65 -13.58 -5.04
CA PRO A 250 -26.00 -13.93 -4.59
C PRO A 250 -26.84 -12.73 -4.11
N ASP A 251 -28.16 -12.87 -4.06
CA ASP A 251 -29.10 -11.97 -3.42
C ASP A 251 -29.24 -12.30 -1.93
N THR A 252 -28.24 -11.97 -1.14
CA THR A 252 -28.17 -12.40 0.26
C THR A 252 -28.10 -11.23 1.25
N TYR A 253 -27.61 -10.07 0.80
CA TYR A 253 -27.23 -8.97 1.70
C TYR A 253 -28.12 -7.73 1.58
N GLY A 254 -29.23 -7.84 0.80
CA GLY A 254 -30.21 -6.77 0.65
C GLY A 254 -29.69 -5.47 0.02
N PHE A 255 -28.66 -5.57 -0.84
CA PHE A 255 -28.23 -4.44 -1.64
C PHE A 255 -29.32 -4.04 -2.64
N PRO A 256 -29.45 -2.73 -2.97
CA PRO A 256 -30.29 -2.29 -4.08
C PRO A 256 -29.86 -2.99 -5.37
N PHE A 257 -30.84 -3.52 -6.13
CA PHE A 257 -30.55 -4.22 -7.39
C PHE A 257 -30.12 -3.25 -8.49
N ASP A 258 -28.92 -3.48 -9.03
CA ASP A 258 -28.38 -2.79 -10.20
C ASP A 258 -27.49 -3.74 -10.99
N ILE A 259 -28.09 -4.49 -11.92
CA ILE A 259 -27.38 -5.52 -12.67
C ILE A 259 -26.34 -4.94 -13.62
N ILE A 260 -26.59 -3.73 -14.17
CA ILE A 260 -25.67 -3.04 -15.09
C ILE A 260 -24.41 -2.63 -14.37
N LYS A 261 -24.55 -1.89 -13.27
CA LYS A 261 -23.41 -1.49 -12.41
C LYS A 261 -22.71 -2.72 -11.85
N GLY A 262 -23.46 -3.73 -11.39
CA GLY A 262 -22.90 -4.97 -10.83
C GLY A 262 -22.03 -5.73 -11.82
N TYR A 263 -22.55 -5.99 -13.02
CA TYR A 263 -21.77 -6.59 -14.10
C TYR A 263 -20.54 -5.77 -14.46
N ALA A 264 -20.71 -4.44 -14.57
CA ALA A 264 -19.65 -3.53 -14.95
C ALA A 264 -18.47 -3.55 -13.96
N LEU A 265 -18.74 -3.60 -12.65
CA LEU A 265 -17.71 -3.67 -11.60
C LEU A 265 -16.98 -5.01 -11.63
N VAL A 266 -17.69 -6.12 -11.77
CA VAL A 266 -17.04 -7.44 -11.91
C VAL A 266 -16.25 -7.51 -13.21
N TYR A 267 -16.78 -6.98 -14.32
CA TYR A 267 -16.08 -6.92 -15.61
C TYR A 267 -14.79 -6.09 -15.56
N LEU A 268 -14.79 -4.98 -14.79
CA LEU A 268 -13.60 -4.14 -14.59
C LEU A 268 -12.41 -4.95 -14.07
N LEU A 269 -12.67 -5.93 -13.20
CA LEU A 269 -11.63 -6.79 -12.61
C LEU A 269 -10.97 -7.74 -13.62
N SER A 270 -11.51 -7.86 -14.86
CA SER A 270 -10.86 -8.63 -15.93
C SER A 270 -9.49 -8.04 -16.31
N GLU A 271 -9.21 -6.78 -15.95
CA GLU A 271 -7.89 -6.17 -16.17
C GLU A 271 -6.81 -6.68 -15.20
N LEU A 272 -7.21 -7.38 -14.11
CA LEU A 272 -6.29 -7.94 -13.11
C LEU A 272 -5.75 -9.32 -13.54
N ASP A 273 -5.53 -9.50 -14.83
CA ASP A 273 -4.94 -10.70 -15.40
C ASP A 273 -3.59 -11.04 -14.74
N GLY A 274 -3.49 -12.20 -14.13
CA GLY A 274 -2.27 -12.70 -13.49
C GLY A 274 -1.97 -12.19 -12.09
N GLY A 275 -2.84 -11.37 -11.47
CA GLY A 275 -2.68 -10.86 -10.10
C GLY A 275 -3.72 -11.40 -9.12
N GLY A 276 -3.26 -11.86 -7.94
CA GLY A 276 -4.12 -12.14 -6.78
C GLY A 276 -5.23 -13.19 -6.93
N GLY A 277 -5.21 -14.01 -7.98
CA GLY A 277 -6.26 -15.03 -8.21
C GLY A 277 -7.63 -14.48 -8.61
N MET A 278 -7.76 -13.17 -8.83
CA MET A 278 -9.04 -12.51 -9.14
C MET A 278 -9.63 -12.98 -10.48
N GLN A 279 -8.80 -13.35 -11.44
CA GLN A 279 -9.26 -13.82 -12.76
C GLN A 279 -10.22 -15.01 -12.65
N VAL A 280 -9.92 -16.01 -11.82
CA VAL A 280 -10.76 -17.18 -11.61
C VAL A 280 -12.14 -16.79 -11.06
N ASN A 281 -12.17 -15.83 -10.13
CA ASN A 281 -13.41 -15.31 -9.57
C ASN A 281 -14.26 -14.59 -10.62
N VAL A 282 -13.63 -13.79 -11.47
CA VAL A 282 -14.29 -13.05 -12.55
C VAL A 282 -14.85 -14.01 -13.61
N GLU A 283 -14.04 -14.96 -14.07
CA GLU A 283 -14.45 -16.00 -15.05
C GLU A 283 -15.64 -16.83 -14.56
N TYR A 284 -15.71 -17.12 -13.26
CA TYR A 284 -16.84 -17.79 -12.65
C TYR A 284 -18.08 -16.88 -12.55
N LYS A 285 -17.91 -15.62 -12.10
CA LYS A 285 -19.04 -14.75 -11.73
C LYS A 285 -19.71 -14.09 -12.94
N LEU A 286 -18.94 -13.61 -13.92
CA LEU A 286 -19.49 -12.86 -15.06
C LEU A 286 -20.55 -13.64 -15.85
N PRO A 287 -20.38 -14.94 -16.18
CA PRO A 287 -21.41 -15.71 -16.87
C PRO A 287 -22.72 -15.83 -16.07
N LEU A 288 -22.64 -15.93 -14.73
CA LEU A 288 -23.83 -16.02 -13.88
C LEU A 288 -24.66 -14.73 -13.91
N ILE A 289 -23.97 -13.57 -13.89
CA ILE A 289 -24.65 -12.28 -14.00
C ILE A 289 -25.17 -12.08 -15.43
N ALA A 290 -24.34 -12.36 -16.44
CA ALA A 290 -24.70 -12.20 -17.86
C ALA A 290 -25.94 -13.03 -18.27
N ALA A 291 -26.12 -14.21 -17.68
CA ALA A 291 -27.30 -15.05 -17.94
C ALA A 291 -28.64 -14.38 -17.56
N LYS A 292 -28.59 -13.34 -16.75
CA LYS A 292 -29.75 -12.53 -16.32
C LYS A 292 -29.89 -11.21 -17.10
N MET A 293 -29.05 -10.96 -18.12
CA MET A 293 -28.95 -9.70 -18.85
C MET A 293 -29.30 -9.88 -20.33
N THR A 294 -29.79 -8.81 -20.95
CA THR A 294 -29.88 -8.72 -22.41
C THR A 294 -28.50 -8.35 -23.02
N PRO A 295 -28.28 -8.63 -24.32
CA PRO A 295 -27.06 -8.19 -25.01
C PRO A 295 -26.81 -6.68 -24.91
N GLU A 296 -27.88 -5.85 -24.96
CA GLU A 296 -27.82 -4.41 -24.86
C GLU A 296 -27.36 -3.97 -23.46
N GLN A 297 -27.89 -4.59 -22.41
CA GLN A 297 -27.46 -4.34 -21.03
C GLN A 297 -25.98 -4.69 -20.79
N ILE A 298 -25.48 -5.74 -21.43
CA ILE A 298 -24.05 -6.10 -21.35
C ILE A 298 -23.18 -5.04 -22.03
N ILE A 299 -23.62 -4.48 -23.16
CA ILE A 299 -22.93 -3.40 -23.84
C ILE A 299 -22.90 -2.15 -22.96
N GLU A 300 -24.06 -1.76 -22.40
CA GLU A 300 -24.17 -0.63 -21.46
C GLU A 300 -23.26 -0.79 -20.24
N ALA A 301 -23.23 -1.98 -19.64
CA ALA A 301 -22.37 -2.28 -18.52
C ALA A 301 -20.88 -2.15 -18.84
N LYS A 302 -20.44 -2.57 -20.03
CA LYS A 302 -19.05 -2.38 -20.47
C LYS A 302 -18.69 -0.91 -20.67
N GLU A 303 -19.59 -0.09 -21.18
CA GLU A 303 -19.38 1.37 -21.27
C GLU A 303 -19.37 2.02 -19.87
N PHE A 304 -20.24 1.57 -18.96
CA PHE A 304 -20.21 2.01 -17.56
C PHE A 304 -18.86 1.66 -16.91
N SER A 305 -18.32 0.45 -17.13
CA SER A 305 -17.02 0.04 -16.62
C SER A 305 -15.88 0.97 -17.09
N LYS A 306 -15.87 1.37 -18.38
CA LYS A 306 -14.89 2.34 -18.90
C LYS A 306 -15.00 3.70 -18.21
N LYS A 307 -16.23 4.20 -18.03
CA LYS A 307 -16.48 5.45 -17.32
C LYS A 307 -16.03 5.36 -15.85
N TRP A 308 -16.35 4.27 -15.18
CA TRP A 308 -15.91 4.04 -13.80
C TRP A 308 -14.39 4.12 -13.68
N LYS A 309 -13.66 3.40 -14.53
CA LYS A 309 -12.21 3.41 -14.59
C LYS A 309 -11.60 4.79 -14.77
N SER A 310 -12.27 5.68 -15.52
CA SER A 310 -11.78 7.05 -15.76
C SER A 310 -12.07 8.04 -14.63
N THR A 311 -12.97 7.69 -13.70
CA THR A 311 -13.46 8.60 -12.66
C THR A 311 -13.14 8.13 -11.24
N HIS A 312 -12.63 6.92 -11.07
CA HIS A 312 -12.29 6.33 -9.77
C HIS A 312 -10.81 5.93 -9.73
N PRO A 313 -10.26 5.76 -8.54
CA PRO A 313 -8.89 5.26 -8.38
C PRO A 313 -8.67 3.92 -9.10
N PRO A 314 -7.46 3.63 -9.58
CA PRO A 314 -7.13 2.34 -10.16
C PRO A 314 -7.40 1.19 -9.18
N LEU A 315 -7.75 0.02 -9.72
CA LEU A 315 -7.85 -1.18 -8.91
C LEU A 315 -6.54 -1.49 -8.20
N SER A 316 -6.65 -1.89 -6.94
CA SER A 316 -5.50 -2.19 -6.08
C SER A 316 -5.86 -3.30 -5.09
N PHE A 317 -4.90 -4.17 -4.78
CA PHE A 317 -4.97 -5.06 -3.61
C PHE A 317 -4.42 -4.42 -2.33
N PHE A 318 -3.97 -3.17 -2.41
CA PHE A 318 -3.35 -2.44 -1.31
C PHE A 318 -2.29 -3.27 -0.57
N PRO A 319 -1.23 -3.72 -1.29
CA PRO A 319 -0.17 -4.47 -0.65
C PRO A 319 0.56 -3.58 0.36
N ASP A 320 0.89 -4.17 1.51
CA ASP A 320 1.67 -3.45 2.50
C ASP A 320 3.07 -3.18 1.94
N LYS A 321 3.59 -1.96 2.14
CA LYS A 321 4.91 -1.56 1.64
C LYS A 321 6.03 -2.47 2.17
N LEU A 322 5.92 -2.91 3.42
CA LEU A 322 6.90 -3.80 4.05
C LEU A 322 6.44 -5.26 4.06
N SER A 323 5.77 -5.72 3.01
CA SER A 323 5.36 -7.13 2.91
C SER A 323 6.58 -8.05 3.06
N ARG A 324 6.45 -8.98 3.98
CA ARG A 324 7.46 -10.01 4.31
C ARG A 324 7.49 -11.14 3.31
#